data_8c35c99f72c02f97b1c911ebb3b713c9
#
_entry.id   8c35c99f72c02f97b1c911ebb3b713c9
#
_cell.length_a   1.000
_cell.length_b   1.000
_cell.length_c   1.000
_cell.angle_alpha   90.00
_cell.angle_beta   90.00
_cell.angle_gamma   90.00
#
_symmetry.space_group_name_H-M   'P 1'
#
loop_
_entity.id
_entity.type
_entity.pdbx_description
1 polymer ?
#
loop_
_entity_poly.entity_id
_entity_poly.type
_entity_poly.pdbx_seq_one_letter_code
_entity_poly.pdbx_strand_id
1 'polypeptide(L)'
;GDVYKRQEISEPNQVGRIGGEEFLAILYIDEDKAETFIKDLINKIQKNSIEYENQTINITSSGGVAFSNESENASDLVNKADKRLYKAKKSGRNRFVLNNSEISGEK
;
A
#
# COMPACT_ATOMS: atom_id res chain seq x y z
N GLY A 1 -4.69 -0.75 -11.61
CA GLY A 1 -5.21 -2.10 -11.56
C GLY A 1 -4.18 -3.12 -11.11
N ASP A 2 -4.57 -4.38 -11.14
CA ASP A 2 -3.73 -5.48 -10.68
C ASP A 2 -2.40 -5.57 -11.41
N VAL A 3 -2.45 -5.41 -12.74
CA VAL A 3 -1.25 -5.55 -13.57
C VAL A 3 -0.24 -4.47 -13.22
N TYR A 4 -0.70 -3.24 -13.04
CA TYR A 4 0.16 -2.13 -12.68
C TYR A 4 0.86 -2.37 -11.34
N LYS A 5 0.10 -2.78 -10.33
CA LYS A 5 0.66 -3.03 -9.00
C LYS A 5 1.66 -4.18 -8.99
N ARG A 6 1.42 -5.21 -9.81
CA ARG A 6 2.36 -6.33 -9.93
C ARG A 6 3.69 -5.94 -10.54
N GLN A 7 3.67 -4.96 -11.43
CA GLN A 7 4.91 -4.48 -12.05
C GLN A 7 5.83 -3.76 -11.07
N GLU A 8 5.26 -3.21 -9.98
CA GLU A 8 6.02 -2.52 -8.94
C GLU A 8 6.59 -3.47 -7.89
N ILE A 9 6.17 -4.73 -7.87
CA ILE A 9 6.60 -5.72 -6.87
C ILE A 9 7.30 -6.87 -7.58
N SER A 10 8.59 -7.05 -7.27
CA SER A 10 9.42 -8.08 -7.88
C SER A 10 9.54 -9.33 -7.00
N GLU A 11 9.95 -10.44 -7.61
CA GLU A 11 10.23 -11.66 -6.89
C GLU A 11 11.32 -11.45 -5.81
N PRO A 12 11.25 -12.09 -4.64
CA PRO A 12 10.30 -13.12 -4.23
C PRO A 12 8.96 -12.58 -3.68
N ASN A 13 8.71 -11.32 -3.82
CA ASN A 13 7.48 -10.71 -3.32
C ASN A 13 6.27 -11.22 -4.10
N GLN A 14 5.13 -11.28 -3.44
CA GLN A 14 3.90 -11.79 -4.03
C GLN A 14 2.76 -10.80 -3.86
N VAL A 15 1.91 -10.71 -4.87
CA VAL A 15 0.72 -9.88 -4.85
C VAL A 15 -0.50 -10.75 -5.12
N GLY A 16 -1.50 -10.62 -4.26
CA GLY A 16 -2.78 -11.26 -4.44
C GLY A 16 -3.91 -10.26 -4.27
N ARG A 17 -5.11 -10.64 -4.66
CA ARG A 17 -6.29 -9.81 -4.50
C ARG A 17 -7.16 -10.36 -3.36
N ILE A 18 -7.57 -9.48 -2.45
CA ILE A 18 -8.46 -9.84 -1.36
C ILE A 18 -9.72 -8.98 -1.48
N GLY A 19 -10.80 -9.56 -2.00
CA GLY A 19 -12.10 -8.89 -2.15
C GLY A 19 -12.03 -7.57 -2.91
N GLY A 20 -13.03 -7.23 -3.67
CA GLY A 20 -13.20 -5.93 -4.30
C GLY A 20 -11.91 -5.33 -4.89
N GLU A 21 -11.53 -4.16 -4.38
CA GLU A 21 -10.37 -3.41 -4.81
C GLU A 21 -9.16 -3.56 -3.90
N GLU A 22 -9.24 -4.44 -2.93
CA GLU A 22 -8.16 -4.64 -1.97
C GLU A 22 -7.16 -5.68 -2.46
N PHE A 23 -5.88 -5.46 -2.11
CA PHE A 23 -4.78 -6.34 -2.49
C PHE A 23 -3.96 -6.69 -1.27
N LEU A 24 -3.45 -7.91 -1.25
CA LEU A 24 -2.47 -8.35 -0.27
C LEU A 24 -1.11 -8.44 -0.97
N ALA A 25 -0.10 -7.84 -0.38
CA ALA A 25 1.27 -7.98 -0.84
C ALA A 25 2.13 -8.52 0.30
N ILE A 26 2.95 -9.51 -0.01
CA ILE A 26 3.91 -10.08 0.93
C ILE A 26 5.31 -9.66 0.46
N LEU A 27 6.00 -8.88 1.30
CA LEU A 27 7.30 -8.32 0.97
C LEU A 27 8.36 -8.88 1.91
N TYR A 28 9.48 -9.30 1.35
CA TYR A 28 10.61 -9.82 2.10
C TYR A 28 11.67 -8.73 2.22
N ILE A 29 11.33 -7.68 2.97
CA ILE A 29 12.21 -6.53 3.19
C ILE A 29 12.26 -6.19 4.68
N ASP A 30 13.36 -5.56 5.09
CA ASP A 30 13.51 -5.11 6.47
C ASP A 30 12.59 -3.92 6.74
N GLU A 31 12.19 -3.79 8.00
CA GLU A 31 11.26 -2.75 8.43
C GLU A 31 11.77 -1.34 8.15
N ASP A 32 13.08 -1.13 8.32
CA ASP A 32 13.71 0.16 8.06
C ASP A 32 13.74 0.53 6.58
N LYS A 33 13.74 -0.47 5.69
CA LYS A 33 13.67 -0.24 4.24
C LYS A 33 12.24 -0.12 3.74
N ALA A 34 11.28 -0.62 4.51
CA ALA A 34 9.88 -0.63 4.13
C ALA A 34 9.33 0.80 3.97
N GLU A 35 9.73 1.72 4.82
CA GLU A 35 9.25 3.10 4.74
C GLU A 35 9.65 3.75 3.42
N THR A 36 10.90 3.59 3.02
CA THR A 36 11.38 4.12 1.74
C THR A 36 10.67 3.47 0.57
N PHE A 37 10.51 2.15 0.61
CA PHE A 37 9.81 1.41 -0.43
C PHE A 37 8.36 1.90 -0.59
N ILE A 38 7.66 2.05 0.53
CA ILE A 38 6.26 2.47 0.54
C ILE A 38 6.13 3.91 0.04
N LYS A 39 7.03 4.79 0.47
CA LYS A 39 7.04 6.18 0.02
C LYS A 39 7.22 6.26 -1.49
N ASP A 40 8.16 5.50 -2.03
CA ASP A 40 8.40 5.45 -3.48
C ASP A 40 7.16 4.92 -4.21
N LEU A 41 6.52 3.87 -3.68
CA LEU A 41 5.34 3.29 -4.27
C LEU A 41 4.17 4.29 -4.31
N ILE A 42 3.90 4.96 -3.21
CA ILE A 42 2.85 5.98 -3.13
C ILE A 42 3.10 7.07 -4.16
N ASN A 43 4.32 7.54 -4.25
CA ASN A 43 4.67 8.63 -5.17
C ASN A 43 4.58 8.20 -6.63
N LYS A 44 4.97 6.97 -6.95
CA LYS A 44 4.83 6.43 -8.30
C LYS A 44 3.36 6.32 -8.72
N ILE A 45 2.52 5.83 -7.83
CA ILE A 45 1.09 5.73 -8.12
C ILE A 45 0.49 7.12 -8.31
N GLN A 46 0.86 8.06 -7.44
CA GLN A 46 0.33 9.41 -7.48
C GLN A 46 0.74 10.17 -8.75
N LYS A 47 1.92 9.87 -9.30
CA LYS A 47 2.41 10.50 -10.53
C LYS A 47 1.73 9.98 -11.78
N ASN A 48 1.05 8.84 -11.72
CA ASN A 48 0.36 8.27 -12.85
C ASN A 48 -1.03 8.90 -12.96
N SER A 49 -1.10 10.04 -13.62
CA SER A 49 -2.37 10.68 -13.91
C SER A 49 -2.97 10.10 -15.18
N ILE A 50 -4.29 10.15 -15.28
CA ILE A 50 -5.04 9.72 -16.46
C ILE A 50 -5.69 10.94 -17.05
N GLU A 51 -5.50 11.14 -18.37
CA GLU A 51 -6.21 12.20 -19.09
C GLU A 51 -7.43 11.62 -19.79
N TYR A 52 -8.56 12.26 -19.55
CA TYR A 52 -9.82 11.85 -20.13
C TYR A 52 -10.67 13.09 -20.39
N GLU A 53 -11.08 13.25 -21.63
CA GLU A 53 -11.92 14.38 -22.08
C GLU A 53 -11.38 15.75 -21.62
N ASN A 54 -10.07 15.97 -21.84
CA ASN A 54 -9.34 17.19 -21.47
C ASN A 54 -9.28 17.46 -19.97
N GLN A 55 -9.51 16.41 -19.16
CA GLN A 55 -9.35 16.49 -17.71
C GLN A 55 -8.24 15.54 -17.27
N THR A 56 -7.49 15.99 -16.28
CA THR A 56 -6.46 15.16 -15.65
C THR A 56 -7.04 14.51 -14.40
N ILE A 57 -7.03 13.18 -14.36
CA ILE A 57 -7.50 12.41 -13.21
C ILE A 57 -6.27 11.94 -12.44
N ASN A 58 -6.17 12.34 -11.19
CA ASN A 58 -5.09 11.93 -10.32
C ASN A 58 -5.53 10.72 -9.48
N ILE A 59 -4.64 9.74 -9.39
CA ILE A 59 -4.90 8.51 -8.65
C ILE A 59 -4.02 8.50 -7.41
N THR A 60 -4.60 8.15 -6.27
CA THR A 60 -3.86 7.94 -5.03
C THR A 60 -4.10 6.54 -4.51
N SER A 61 -3.30 6.14 -3.53
CA SER A 61 -3.47 4.84 -2.89
C SER A 61 -3.48 4.98 -1.38
N SER A 62 -4.17 4.06 -0.72
CA SER A 62 -4.17 3.96 0.73
C SER A 62 -3.83 2.53 1.11
N GLY A 63 -3.13 2.34 2.21
CA GLY A 63 -2.71 1.02 2.61
C GLY A 63 -2.53 0.87 4.10
N GLY A 64 -2.58 -0.37 4.54
CA GLY A 64 -2.20 -0.77 5.88
C GLY A 64 -1.10 -1.82 5.79
N VAL A 65 -0.12 -1.73 6.68
CA VAL A 65 1.05 -2.58 6.66
C VAL A 65 1.25 -3.23 8.01
N ALA A 66 1.49 -4.54 8.01
CA ALA A 66 1.88 -5.29 9.18
C ALA A 66 3.19 -6.01 8.89
N PHE A 67 4.06 -6.06 9.88
CA PHE A 67 5.37 -6.72 9.77
C PHE A 67 5.34 -8.09 10.42
N SER A 68 6.12 -9.02 9.89
CA SER A 68 6.14 -10.40 10.36
C SER A 68 6.48 -10.55 11.85
N ASN A 69 7.23 -9.60 12.42
CA ASN A 69 7.57 -9.62 13.84
C ASN A 69 6.44 -9.17 14.77
N GLU A 70 5.32 -8.72 14.21
CA GLU A 70 4.19 -8.25 15.01
C GLU A 70 3.26 -9.37 15.47
N SER A 71 3.35 -10.54 14.83
CA SER A 71 2.59 -11.72 15.23
C SER A 71 3.16 -12.96 14.54
N GLU A 72 3.02 -14.10 15.18
CA GLU A 72 3.37 -15.39 14.58
C GLU A 72 2.21 -15.96 13.76
N ASN A 73 1.05 -15.36 13.86
CA ASN A 73 -0.18 -15.81 13.21
C ASN A 73 -0.46 -14.94 11.98
N ALA A 74 -0.48 -15.58 10.82
CA ALA A 74 -0.72 -14.87 9.55
C ALA A 74 -2.08 -14.17 9.52
N SER A 75 -3.11 -14.79 10.08
CA SER A 75 -4.44 -14.20 10.16
C SER A 75 -4.44 -12.92 10.98
N ASP A 76 -3.67 -12.89 12.08
CA ASP A 76 -3.53 -11.69 12.90
C ASP A 76 -2.81 -10.58 12.16
N LEU A 77 -1.80 -10.92 11.37
CA LEU A 77 -1.08 -9.92 10.55
C LEU A 77 -2.01 -9.29 9.51
N VAL A 78 -2.83 -10.11 8.85
CA VAL A 78 -3.80 -9.59 7.88
C VAL A 78 -4.80 -8.66 8.58
N ASN A 79 -5.28 -9.04 9.75
CA ASN A 79 -6.21 -8.21 10.51
C ASN A 79 -5.59 -6.88 10.93
N LYS A 80 -4.31 -6.88 11.32
CA LYS A 80 -3.60 -5.64 11.65
C LYS A 80 -3.48 -4.73 10.43
N ALA A 81 -3.14 -5.30 9.29
CA ALA A 81 -3.03 -4.54 8.04
C ALA A 81 -4.40 -3.96 7.64
N ASP A 82 -5.47 -4.73 7.78
CA ASP A 82 -6.82 -4.27 7.48
C ASP A 82 -7.24 -3.08 8.36
N LYS A 83 -6.96 -3.16 9.65
CA LYS A 83 -7.27 -2.07 10.58
C LYS A 83 -6.50 -0.81 10.22
N ARG A 84 -5.25 -0.96 9.83
CA ARG A 84 -4.41 0.16 9.42
C ARG A 84 -4.86 0.75 8.09
N LEU A 85 -5.32 -0.08 7.17
CA LEU A 85 -5.93 0.39 5.92
C LEU A 85 -7.18 1.22 6.20
N TYR A 86 -8.03 0.74 7.09
CA TYR A 86 -9.22 1.47 7.49
C TYR A 86 -8.84 2.84 8.07
N LYS A 87 -7.84 2.87 8.93
CA LYS A 87 -7.33 4.11 9.50
C LYS A 87 -6.80 5.06 8.41
N ALA A 88 -6.07 4.52 7.43
CA ALA A 88 -5.56 5.33 6.32
C ALA A 88 -6.70 6.00 5.54
N LYS A 89 -7.75 5.24 5.26
CA LYS A 89 -8.93 5.76 4.56
C LYS A 89 -9.65 6.82 5.38
N LYS A 90 -9.78 6.61 6.68
CA LYS A 90 -10.45 7.56 7.59
C LYS A 90 -9.64 8.84 7.81
N SER A 91 -8.33 8.74 7.74
CA SER A 91 -7.43 9.87 8.01
C SER A 91 -7.21 10.79 6.80
N GLY A 92 -7.80 10.50 5.66
CA GLY A 92 -7.70 11.36 4.49
C GLY A 92 -7.18 10.68 3.23
N ARG A 93 -6.97 9.38 3.27
CA ARG A 93 -6.46 8.62 2.12
C ARG A 93 -5.06 9.08 1.68
N ASN A 94 -4.57 8.58 0.57
CA ASN A 94 -3.25 8.89 0.03
C ASN A 94 -2.15 8.73 1.08
N ARG A 95 -2.21 7.62 1.80
CA ARG A 95 -1.26 7.32 2.88
C ARG A 95 -1.28 5.83 3.20
N PHE A 96 -0.17 5.38 3.79
CA PHE A 96 -0.06 4.03 4.32
C PHE A 96 0.17 4.13 5.82
N VAL A 97 -0.55 3.32 6.58
CA VAL A 97 -0.40 3.25 8.04
C VAL A 97 0.36 1.98 8.39
N LEU A 98 1.49 2.16 9.08
CA LEU A 98 2.34 1.09 9.60
C LEU A 98 2.09 0.96 11.11
N ASN A 99 2.92 0.16 11.78
CA ASN A 99 2.75 -0.07 13.21
C ASN A 99 2.86 1.22 14.03
N ASN A 100 3.95 1.97 13.85
CA ASN A 100 4.22 3.18 14.62
C ASN A 100 4.38 4.42 13.76
N SER A 101 4.02 4.35 12.49
CA SER A 101 4.23 5.46 11.59
C SER A 101 3.16 5.50 10.51
N GLU A 102 3.07 6.65 9.87
CA GLU A 102 2.16 6.89 8.78
C GLU A 102 2.94 7.62 7.68
N ILE A 103 2.81 7.13 6.46
CA ILE A 103 3.52 7.69 5.30
C ILE A 103 2.48 8.24 4.34
N SER A 104 2.52 9.55 4.11
CA SER A 104 1.59 10.23 3.22
C SER A 104 2.23 10.49 1.86
N GLY A 105 1.39 10.48 0.82
CA GLY A 105 1.83 10.90 -0.49
C GLY A 105 2.02 12.42 -0.53
N GLU A 106 2.80 12.87 -1.49
CA GLU A 106 3.01 14.29 -1.72
C GLU A 106 1.78 14.88 -2.42
N LYS A 107 1.48 16.12 -2.11
CA LYS A 107 0.39 16.82 -2.79
C LYS A 107 0.89 17.63 -3.95
#